data_c552fcce1be4ff6dd63978bf4c952c4b
#
_entry.id   c552fcce1be4ff6dd63978bf4c952c4b
#
_cell.length_a   1.000
_cell.length_b   1.000
_cell.length_c   1.000
_cell.angle_alpha   90.00
_cell.angle_beta   90.00
_cell.angle_gamma   90.00
#
_symmetry.space_group_name_H-M   'P 1'
#
loop_
_entity.id
_entity.type
_entity.pdbx_description
1 polymer ?
#
loop_
_entity_poly.entity_id
_entity_poly.type
_entity_poly.pdbx_seq_one_letter_code
_entity_poly.pdbx_strand_id
1 'polypeptide(L)'
;TYKVGGYIWFDDNHKWFLFPKGTFSSKINNCYVFKYDEIVNFEVLEDGIAITKGGLGKALVGGIIFGRAGIIAGGTSKKTIEICNKLEIKVTTRNQDRPVVYLNLINTKFKKSGFVYKQASKSVQDILSKFQIIVDQLEQEKGVTKELTSGTSSADEIKKFKELLDMGAITQEEFDAKKKELLG
;
A
#
# COMPACT_ATOMS: atom_id res chain seq x y z
N THR A 1 -7.14 -3.80 -18.98
CA THR A 1 -7.71 -4.24 -17.66
C THR A 1 -6.91 -5.42 -17.13
N TYR A 2 -6.38 -5.32 -15.91
CA TYR A 2 -5.70 -6.40 -15.19
C TYR A 2 -6.64 -7.00 -14.15
N LYS A 3 -6.72 -8.33 -14.08
CA LYS A 3 -7.65 -9.05 -13.20
C LYS A 3 -6.88 -10.01 -12.29
N VAL A 4 -7.15 -9.97 -11.00
CA VAL A 4 -6.66 -10.96 -10.05
C VAL A 4 -7.82 -11.88 -9.65
N GLY A 5 -7.92 -13.00 -10.35
CA GLY A 5 -9.04 -13.93 -10.20
C GLY A 5 -10.39 -13.24 -10.37
N GLY A 6 -11.37 -13.65 -9.56
CA GLY A 6 -12.65 -12.96 -9.44
C GLY A 6 -12.68 -11.91 -8.32
N TYR A 7 -11.55 -11.58 -7.72
CA TYR A 7 -11.50 -10.75 -6.52
C TYR A 7 -11.51 -9.25 -6.81
N ILE A 8 -10.68 -8.82 -7.78
CA ILE A 8 -10.48 -7.41 -8.09
C ILE A 8 -10.05 -7.25 -9.56
N TRP A 9 -10.52 -6.18 -10.19
CA TRP A 9 -10.14 -5.79 -11.55
C TRP A 9 -9.57 -4.38 -11.52
N PHE A 10 -8.52 -4.15 -12.30
CA PHE A 10 -7.86 -2.86 -12.44
C PHE A 10 -7.95 -2.38 -13.89
N ASP A 11 -8.26 -1.12 -14.08
CA ASP A 11 -8.24 -0.44 -15.37
C ASP A 11 -7.23 0.71 -15.34
N ASP A 12 -6.04 0.43 -15.86
CA ASP A 12 -4.94 1.41 -15.85
C ASP A 12 -5.20 2.59 -16.79
N ASN A 13 -6.01 2.40 -17.84
CA ASN A 13 -6.35 3.47 -18.78
C ASN A 13 -7.25 4.52 -18.13
N HIS A 14 -8.25 4.08 -17.38
CA HIS A 14 -9.19 4.97 -16.71
C HIS A 14 -8.81 5.24 -15.22
N LYS A 15 -7.73 4.62 -14.73
CA LYS A 15 -7.27 4.75 -13.33
C LYS A 15 -8.34 4.32 -12.31
N TRP A 16 -9.01 3.21 -12.57
CA TRP A 16 -10.04 2.64 -11.72
C TRP A 16 -9.68 1.22 -11.28
N PHE A 17 -10.22 0.84 -10.12
CA PHE A 17 -10.33 -0.56 -9.72
C PHE A 17 -11.74 -0.87 -9.24
N LEU A 18 -12.12 -2.12 -9.35
CA LEU A 18 -13.44 -2.56 -8.93
C LEU A 18 -13.39 -3.93 -8.26
N PHE A 19 -14.30 -4.10 -7.32
CA PHE A 19 -14.62 -5.38 -6.73
C PHE A 19 -15.86 -5.94 -7.43
N PRO A 20 -15.73 -7.00 -8.23
CA PRO A 20 -16.86 -7.55 -8.99
C PRO A 20 -17.89 -8.18 -8.05
N LYS A 21 -19.15 -8.16 -8.48
CA LYS A 21 -20.24 -8.81 -7.76
C LYS A 21 -20.02 -10.32 -7.70
N GLY A 22 -20.17 -10.90 -6.51
CA GLY A 22 -20.38 -12.34 -6.35
C GLY A 22 -19.19 -13.22 -6.71
N THR A 23 -18.07 -13.07 -6.03
CA THR A 23 -17.06 -14.12 -5.98
C THR A 23 -17.30 -15.09 -4.84
N PHE A 24 -16.78 -16.30 -4.95
CA PHE A 24 -16.97 -17.41 -3.99
C PHE A 24 -16.70 -17.05 -2.52
N SER A 25 -15.91 -16.03 -2.26
CA SER A 25 -15.49 -15.63 -0.91
C SER A 25 -15.99 -14.26 -0.48
N SER A 26 -16.51 -13.44 -1.40
CA SER A 26 -16.97 -12.08 -1.11
C SER A 26 -18.48 -11.97 -1.35
N LYS A 27 -19.24 -11.73 -0.28
CA LYS A 27 -20.66 -11.36 -0.38
C LYS A 27 -20.82 -9.90 -0.79
N ILE A 28 -20.09 -9.47 -1.84
CA ILE A 28 -20.27 -8.15 -2.41
C ILE A 28 -21.55 -8.23 -3.27
N ASN A 29 -22.65 -7.70 -2.76
CA ASN A 29 -23.94 -7.70 -3.46
C ASN A 29 -23.96 -6.76 -4.67
N ASN A 30 -23.11 -5.74 -4.69
CA ASN A 30 -22.97 -4.78 -5.77
C ASN A 30 -21.51 -4.66 -6.20
N CYS A 31 -21.29 -4.38 -7.48
CA CYS A 31 -19.96 -4.00 -7.97
C CYS A 31 -19.57 -2.64 -7.37
N TYR A 32 -18.41 -2.58 -6.71
CA TYR A 32 -17.88 -1.34 -6.18
C TYR A 32 -16.71 -0.88 -7.04
N VAL A 33 -16.84 0.33 -7.58
CA VAL A 33 -15.83 0.98 -8.43
C VAL A 33 -15.21 2.11 -7.65
N PHE A 34 -13.88 2.18 -7.67
CA PHE A 34 -13.09 3.22 -7.01
C PHE A 34 -12.05 3.76 -7.97
N LYS A 35 -11.69 5.02 -7.80
CA LYS A 35 -10.55 5.61 -8.49
C LYS A 35 -9.25 5.25 -7.77
N TYR A 36 -8.14 5.24 -8.49
CA TYR A 36 -6.83 4.97 -7.91
C TYR A 36 -6.45 5.97 -6.81
N ASP A 37 -6.78 7.26 -7.01
CA ASP A 37 -6.50 8.33 -6.07
C ASP A 37 -7.35 8.29 -4.79
N GLU A 38 -8.39 7.45 -4.76
CA GLU A 38 -9.16 7.19 -3.54
C GLU A 38 -8.44 6.26 -2.56
N ILE A 39 -7.40 5.52 -2.98
CA ILE A 39 -6.66 4.63 -2.09
C ILE A 39 -5.90 5.45 -1.04
N VAL A 40 -6.11 5.14 0.24
CA VAL A 40 -5.37 5.72 1.37
C VAL A 40 -4.36 4.72 1.91
N ASN A 41 -4.82 3.54 2.28
CA ASN A 41 -3.97 2.43 2.72
C ASN A 41 -4.63 1.07 2.46
N PHE A 42 -3.85 0.02 2.60
CA PHE A 42 -4.32 -1.35 2.52
C PHE A 42 -3.57 -2.24 3.51
N GLU A 43 -4.27 -3.21 4.07
CA GLU A 43 -3.77 -4.12 5.08
C GLU A 43 -4.23 -5.54 4.75
N VAL A 44 -3.37 -6.53 4.95
CA VAL A 44 -3.78 -7.95 4.93
C VAL A 44 -4.08 -8.38 6.35
N LEU A 45 -5.25 -8.93 6.55
CA LEU A 45 -5.69 -9.47 7.82
C LEU A 45 -5.82 -10.99 7.69
N GLU A 46 -5.12 -11.71 8.55
CA GLU A 46 -5.30 -13.16 8.73
C GLU A 46 -5.84 -13.42 10.12
N ASP A 47 -7.02 -14.03 10.17
CA ASP A 47 -7.76 -14.29 11.42
C ASP A 47 -7.93 -13.02 12.28
N GLY A 48 -8.09 -11.85 11.63
CA GLY A 48 -8.25 -10.55 12.27
C GLY A 48 -6.94 -9.84 12.65
N ILE A 49 -5.80 -10.48 12.47
CA ILE A 49 -4.48 -9.91 12.77
C ILE A 49 -3.87 -9.34 11.49
N ALA A 50 -3.44 -8.08 11.54
CA ALA A 50 -2.75 -7.44 10.42
C ALA A 50 -1.35 -8.02 10.25
N ILE A 51 -1.12 -8.70 9.11
CA ILE A 51 0.18 -9.31 8.77
C ILE A 51 0.99 -8.50 7.77
N THR A 52 0.36 -7.58 7.05
CA THR A 52 0.99 -6.70 6.07
C THR A 52 0.23 -5.38 5.98
N LYS A 53 0.94 -4.27 5.81
CA LYS A 53 0.37 -2.92 5.66
C LYS A 53 1.11 -2.15 4.58
N GLY A 54 0.38 -1.36 3.80
CA GLY A 54 0.92 -0.45 2.79
C GLY A 54 -0.04 0.72 2.52
N GLY A 55 0.37 1.70 1.74
CA GLY A 55 -0.45 2.85 1.39
C GLY A 55 0.36 4.11 1.14
N LEU A 56 -0.33 5.24 0.94
CA LEU A 56 0.27 6.54 0.66
C LEU A 56 1.29 6.94 1.74
N GLY A 57 2.49 7.30 1.32
CA GLY A 57 3.60 7.68 2.19
C GLY A 57 4.18 6.51 3.00
N LYS A 58 3.86 5.27 2.66
CA LYS A 58 4.31 4.09 3.39
C LYS A 58 4.76 3.00 2.42
N ALA A 59 6.01 2.59 2.53
CA ALA A 59 6.46 1.36 1.89
C ALA A 59 5.65 0.16 2.41
N LEU A 60 5.54 -0.87 1.57
CA LEU A 60 4.91 -2.12 1.98
C LEU A 60 5.72 -2.76 3.12
N VAL A 61 5.20 -2.71 4.35
CA VAL A 61 5.83 -3.26 5.54
C VAL A 61 5.17 -4.58 5.91
N GLY A 62 5.99 -5.54 6.23
CA GLY A 62 5.58 -6.92 6.48
C GLY A 62 5.91 -7.75 5.25
N GLY A 63 6.96 -8.55 5.32
CA GLY A 63 7.20 -9.55 4.28
C GLY A 63 5.98 -10.45 4.23
N ILE A 64 5.44 -10.67 3.02
CA ILE A 64 4.36 -11.64 2.84
C ILE A 64 4.97 -13.03 3.08
N ILE A 65 5.19 -13.37 4.33
CA ILE A 65 5.65 -14.70 4.74
C ILE A 65 4.40 -15.54 4.97
N PHE A 66 3.70 -15.84 3.86
CA PHE A 66 2.68 -16.86 3.89
C PHE A 66 3.34 -18.22 4.17
N GLY A 67 3.11 -18.75 5.36
CA GLY A 67 3.57 -20.07 5.77
C GLY A 67 4.68 -20.13 6.80
N ARG A 68 5.21 -19.02 7.28
CA ARG A 68 6.18 -18.97 8.39
C ARG A 68 5.91 -17.90 9.44
N ALA A 69 4.70 -17.39 9.53
CA ALA A 69 4.33 -16.50 10.61
C ALA A 69 4.16 -17.31 11.89
N GLY A 70 5.06 -17.12 12.82
CA GLY A 70 4.91 -17.62 14.18
C GLY A 70 5.77 -18.82 14.55
N ILE A 71 7.06 -18.81 14.23
CA ILE A 71 8.01 -19.46 15.11
C ILE A 71 8.12 -18.54 16.35
N ILE A 72 7.19 -18.72 17.28
CA ILE A 72 7.49 -18.38 18.66
C ILE A 72 8.65 -19.31 19.02
N ALA A 73 9.84 -18.75 19.16
CA ALA A 73 11.01 -19.45 19.62
C ALA A 73 10.69 -20.02 21.03
N GLY A 74 10.53 -21.30 21.11
CA GLY A 74 10.30 -21.96 22.38
C GLY A 74 9.54 -23.28 22.24
N GLY A 75 10.25 -24.37 22.01
CA GLY A 75 9.85 -25.68 22.48
C GLY A 75 9.10 -26.60 21.52
N THR A 76 9.77 -27.72 21.25
CA THR A 76 9.26 -29.04 20.84
C THR A 76 8.53 -29.15 19.51
N SER A 77 9.17 -29.84 18.59
CA SER A 77 8.72 -30.25 17.24
C SER A 77 7.51 -31.17 17.22
N LYS A 78 6.33 -30.67 17.62
CA LYS A 78 5.08 -31.22 17.17
C LYS A 78 4.71 -30.50 15.87
N LYS A 79 4.52 -31.25 14.78
CA LYS A 79 3.95 -30.73 13.52
C LYS A 79 2.56 -30.16 13.82
N THR A 80 2.48 -28.90 14.20
CA THR A 80 1.22 -28.21 14.40
C THR A 80 0.65 -27.92 13.02
N ILE A 81 -0.55 -28.41 12.74
CA ILE A 81 -1.28 -28.11 11.51
C ILE A 81 -1.75 -26.66 11.64
N GLU A 82 -1.09 -25.75 10.94
CA GLU A 82 -1.51 -24.35 10.89
C GLU A 82 -2.77 -24.20 10.04
N ILE A 83 -3.74 -23.49 10.58
CA ILE A 83 -5.06 -23.27 9.98
C ILE A 83 -5.28 -21.77 9.84
N CYS A 84 -5.91 -21.38 8.73
CA CYS A 84 -6.45 -20.05 8.49
C CYS A 84 -7.97 -20.15 8.38
N ASN A 85 -8.69 -19.36 9.13
CA ASN A 85 -10.15 -19.30 9.08
C ASN A 85 -10.63 -18.14 8.19
N LYS A 86 -9.87 -17.05 8.17
CA LYS A 86 -10.20 -15.85 7.41
C LYS A 86 -8.95 -15.18 6.86
N LEU A 87 -8.93 -14.90 5.56
CA LEU A 87 -7.89 -14.12 4.91
C LEU A 87 -8.57 -13.02 4.09
N GLU A 88 -8.26 -11.78 4.41
CA GLU A 88 -8.89 -10.63 3.78
C GLU A 88 -7.90 -9.48 3.57
N ILE A 89 -8.18 -8.67 2.56
CA ILE A 89 -7.51 -7.38 2.35
C ILE A 89 -8.50 -6.30 2.77
N LYS A 90 -8.10 -5.47 3.72
CA LYS A 90 -8.81 -4.25 4.10
C LYS A 90 -8.23 -3.09 3.30
N VAL A 91 -9.06 -2.40 2.55
CA VAL A 91 -8.69 -1.21 1.79
C VAL A 91 -9.39 -0.01 2.41
N THR A 92 -8.62 0.99 2.81
CA THR A 92 -9.13 2.27 3.26
C THR A 92 -9.12 3.25 2.09
N THR A 93 -10.23 3.90 1.86
CA THR A 93 -10.42 4.82 0.74
C THR A 93 -10.84 6.21 1.20
N ARG A 94 -10.72 7.21 0.30
CA ARG A 94 -11.27 8.56 0.49
C ARG A 94 -12.76 8.67 0.11
N ASN A 95 -13.36 7.57 -0.33
CA ASN A 95 -14.77 7.54 -0.67
C ASN A 95 -15.61 7.69 0.60
N GLN A 96 -16.44 8.73 0.66
CA GLN A 96 -17.21 9.05 1.86
C GLN A 96 -18.29 8.01 2.16
N ASP A 97 -18.85 7.39 1.12
CA ASP A 97 -19.89 6.36 1.27
C ASP A 97 -19.29 5.00 1.69
N ARG A 98 -18.03 4.77 1.32
CA ARG A 98 -17.32 3.50 1.56
C ARG A 98 -15.88 3.73 1.97
N PRO A 99 -15.64 4.30 3.16
CA PRO A 99 -14.29 4.63 3.62
C PRO A 99 -13.43 3.37 3.87
N VAL A 100 -14.07 2.22 4.06
CA VAL A 100 -13.40 0.93 4.25
C VAL A 100 -14.11 -0.16 3.46
N VAL A 101 -13.33 -0.95 2.73
CA VAL A 101 -13.81 -2.13 2.00
C VAL A 101 -12.97 -3.34 2.40
N TYR A 102 -13.63 -4.47 2.61
CA TYR A 102 -12.98 -5.76 2.88
C TYR A 102 -13.13 -6.69 1.70
N LEU A 103 -12.02 -7.15 1.17
CA LEU A 103 -11.95 -8.16 0.12
C LEU A 103 -11.61 -9.50 0.77
N ASN A 104 -12.59 -10.39 0.88
CA ASN A 104 -12.41 -11.71 1.48
C ASN A 104 -11.88 -12.70 0.44
N LEU A 105 -10.71 -13.29 0.70
CA LEU A 105 -10.11 -14.35 -0.11
C LEU A 105 -10.38 -15.73 0.49
N ILE A 106 -10.39 -15.80 1.83
CA ILE A 106 -10.75 -16.98 2.59
C ILE A 106 -11.75 -16.55 3.67
N ASN A 107 -12.86 -17.26 3.79
CA ASN A 107 -13.89 -17.04 4.83
C ASN A 107 -14.36 -18.33 5.50
N THR A 108 -13.59 -19.40 5.36
CA THR A 108 -13.80 -20.69 5.98
C THR A 108 -12.47 -21.37 6.25
N LYS A 109 -12.47 -22.39 7.07
CA LYS A 109 -11.30 -23.07 7.60
C LYS A 109 -10.51 -23.83 6.53
N PHE A 110 -9.24 -23.43 6.31
CA PHE A 110 -8.29 -24.13 5.44
C PHE A 110 -6.95 -24.35 6.13
N LYS A 111 -6.28 -25.45 5.78
CA LYS A 111 -4.88 -25.69 6.16
C LYS A 111 -3.98 -24.73 5.39
N LYS A 112 -3.04 -24.04 6.05
CA LYS A 112 -2.09 -23.13 5.40
C LYS A 112 -1.16 -23.85 4.42
N SER A 113 -0.90 -25.13 4.64
CA SER A 113 -0.15 -25.98 3.71
C SER A 113 -0.96 -26.38 2.46
N GLY A 114 -2.28 -26.18 2.48
CA GLY A 114 -3.20 -26.60 1.43
C GLY A 114 -3.18 -25.71 0.18
N PHE A 115 -3.68 -26.26 -0.92
CA PHE A 115 -3.73 -25.57 -2.21
C PHE A 115 -4.54 -24.28 -2.17
N VAL A 116 -5.72 -24.29 -1.53
CA VAL A 116 -6.62 -23.12 -1.45
C VAL A 116 -5.93 -21.95 -0.77
N TYR A 117 -5.28 -22.18 0.38
CA TYR A 117 -4.55 -21.12 1.07
C TYR A 117 -3.39 -20.58 0.24
N LYS A 118 -2.60 -21.44 -0.40
CA LYS A 118 -1.49 -21.02 -1.26
C LYS A 118 -1.96 -20.18 -2.45
N GLN A 119 -3.08 -20.58 -3.08
CA GLN A 119 -3.66 -19.81 -4.19
C GLN A 119 -4.20 -18.46 -3.73
N ALA A 120 -4.91 -18.42 -2.60
CA ALA A 120 -5.38 -17.17 -2.01
C ALA A 120 -4.20 -16.24 -1.64
N SER A 121 -3.15 -16.80 -1.03
CA SER A 121 -1.93 -16.07 -0.68
C SER A 121 -1.25 -15.46 -1.90
N LYS A 122 -1.18 -16.19 -3.01
CA LYS A 122 -0.66 -15.67 -4.28
C LYS A 122 -1.51 -14.51 -4.78
N SER A 123 -2.84 -14.66 -4.76
CA SER A 123 -3.76 -13.57 -5.16
C SER A 123 -3.59 -12.34 -4.28
N VAL A 124 -3.38 -12.50 -2.97
CA VAL A 124 -3.05 -11.39 -2.06
C VAL A 124 -1.80 -10.68 -2.51
N GLN A 125 -0.71 -11.42 -2.81
CA GLN A 125 0.55 -10.84 -3.27
C GLN A 125 0.38 -10.01 -4.54
N ASP A 126 -0.34 -10.56 -5.52
CA ASP A 126 -0.60 -9.89 -6.80
C ASP A 126 -1.39 -8.59 -6.59
N ILE A 127 -2.41 -8.62 -5.73
CA ILE A 127 -3.23 -7.44 -5.40
C ILE A 127 -2.41 -6.37 -4.68
N LEU A 128 -1.62 -6.76 -3.66
CA LEU A 128 -0.81 -5.81 -2.89
C LEU A 128 0.26 -5.17 -3.76
N SER A 129 0.92 -5.95 -4.61
CA SER A 129 1.93 -5.43 -5.54
C SER A 129 1.31 -4.40 -6.49
N LYS A 130 0.11 -4.68 -7.00
CA LYS A 130 -0.59 -3.73 -7.87
C LYS A 130 -1.00 -2.46 -7.12
N PHE A 131 -1.52 -2.57 -5.91
CA PHE A 131 -1.85 -1.41 -5.08
C PHE A 131 -0.61 -0.57 -4.75
N GLN A 132 0.52 -1.21 -4.43
CA GLN A 132 1.76 -0.46 -4.16
C GLN A 132 2.23 0.31 -5.39
N ILE A 133 2.24 -0.32 -6.57
CA ILE A 133 2.59 0.35 -7.83
C ILE A 133 1.69 1.57 -8.08
N ILE A 134 0.37 1.42 -7.86
CA ILE A 134 -0.59 2.51 -8.02
C ILE A 134 -0.27 3.67 -7.07
N VAL A 135 -0.01 3.35 -5.79
CA VAL A 135 0.31 4.35 -4.77
C VAL A 135 1.61 5.07 -5.09
N ASP A 136 2.67 4.33 -5.48
CA ASP A 136 3.96 4.92 -5.85
C ASP A 136 3.83 5.86 -7.06
N GLN A 137 3.03 5.50 -8.07
CA GLN A 137 2.73 6.36 -9.22
C GLN A 137 2.01 7.66 -8.80
N LEU A 138 1.00 7.55 -7.94
CA LEU A 138 0.27 8.71 -7.43
C LEU A 138 1.14 9.65 -6.61
N GLU A 139 2.12 9.13 -5.88
CA GLU A 139 3.08 9.93 -5.13
C GLU A 139 4.07 10.65 -6.05
N GLN A 140 4.56 9.96 -7.08
CA GLN A 140 5.41 10.57 -8.10
C GLN A 140 4.68 11.68 -8.86
N GLU A 141 3.44 11.45 -9.30
CA GLU A 141 2.61 12.46 -9.98
C GLU A 141 2.39 13.69 -9.08
N LYS A 142 2.16 13.51 -7.78
CA LYS A 142 2.02 14.60 -6.80
C LYS A 142 3.34 15.32 -6.51
N GLY A 143 4.46 14.59 -6.46
CA GLY A 143 5.79 15.16 -6.30
C GLY A 143 6.14 16.10 -7.45
N VAL A 144 5.94 15.63 -8.68
CA VAL A 144 6.15 16.44 -9.90
C VAL A 144 5.22 17.68 -9.94
N THR A 145 3.95 17.50 -9.57
CA THR A 145 3.00 18.64 -9.52
C THR A 145 3.38 19.63 -8.43
N LYS A 146 3.92 19.17 -7.31
CA LYS A 146 4.37 20.02 -6.22
C LYS A 146 5.64 20.79 -6.58
N GLU A 147 6.52 20.20 -7.38
CA GLU A 147 7.69 20.90 -7.94
C GLU A 147 7.31 21.91 -9.04
N LEU A 148 6.25 21.62 -9.82
CA LEU A 148 5.77 22.52 -10.88
C LEU A 148 4.87 23.65 -10.35
N THR A 149 4.18 23.44 -9.22
CA THR A 149 3.26 24.43 -8.61
C THR A 149 3.84 25.16 -7.41
N SER A 150 4.84 24.61 -6.77
CA SER A 150 5.70 25.31 -5.86
C SER A 150 6.86 25.89 -6.69
N GLY A 151 6.66 27.07 -7.23
CA GLY A 151 7.78 27.99 -7.18
C GLY A 151 8.29 27.88 -5.74
N THR A 152 9.44 27.25 -5.56
CA THR A 152 10.09 27.04 -4.27
C THR A 152 9.94 28.34 -3.50
N SER A 153 9.26 28.32 -2.36
CA SER A 153 9.22 29.53 -1.56
C SER A 153 10.66 29.84 -1.20
N SER A 154 11.08 31.11 -1.31
CA SER A 154 12.44 31.52 -0.95
C SER A 154 12.89 30.94 0.39
N ALA A 155 11.94 30.67 1.31
CA ALA A 155 12.17 30.04 2.60
C ALA A 155 12.58 28.55 2.49
N ASP A 156 11.99 27.79 1.58
CA ASP A 156 12.33 26.36 1.38
C ASP A 156 13.68 26.21 0.68
N GLU A 157 14.00 27.12 -0.23
CA GLU A 157 15.35 27.18 -0.85
C GLU A 157 16.41 27.54 0.19
N ILE A 158 16.19 28.53 1.01
CA ILE A 158 17.11 28.91 2.09
C ILE A 158 17.35 27.73 3.04
N LYS A 159 16.32 26.95 3.34
CA LYS A 159 16.45 25.77 4.19
C LYS A 159 17.33 24.69 3.54
N LYS A 160 17.13 24.40 2.25
CA LYS A 160 18.00 23.46 1.48
C LYS A 160 19.45 23.93 1.45
N PHE A 161 19.69 25.22 1.20
CA PHE A 161 21.04 25.80 1.21
C PHE A 161 21.67 25.73 2.61
N LYS A 162 20.88 25.88 3.67
CA LYS A 162 21.38 25.70 5.04
C LYS A 162 21.81 24.25 5.31
N GLU A 163 21.04 23.27 4.85
CA GLU A 163 21.42 21.85 4.96
C GLU A 163 22.74 21.56 4.21
N LEU A 164 22.94 22.15 3.03
CA LEU A 164 24.19 22.03 2.28
C LEU A 164 25.37 22.68 3.00
N LEU A 165 25.16 23.80 3.68
CA LEU A 165 26.17 24.44 4.53
C LEU A 165 26.51 23.55 5.72
N ASP A 166 25.52 23.02 6.42
CA ASP A 166 25.70 22.16 7.60
C ASP A 166 26.43 20.85 7.24
N MET A 167 26.27 20.35 5.99
CA MET A 167 27.00 19.21 5.44
C MET A 167 28.41 19.58 4.91
N GLY A 168 28.77 20.86 4.90
CA GLY A 168 30.06 21.34 4.37
C GLY A 168 30.17 21.29 2.84
N ALA A 169 29.03 21.16 2.13
CA ALA A 169 28.99 21.13 0.67
C ALA A 169 29.12 22.54 0.05
N ILE A 170 28.78 23.59 0.79
CA ILE A 170 28.95 25.00 0.42
C ILE A 170 29.56 25.76 1.59
N THR A 171 30.17 26.93 1.28
CA THR A 171 30.75 27.83 2.27
C THR A 171 29.71 28.78 2.86
N GLN A 172 30.00 29.38 4.00
CA GLN A 172 29.15 30.40 4.63
C GLN A 172 28.90 31.57 3.69
N GLU A 173 29.90 31.98 2.94
CA GLU A 173 29.83 33.10 1.99
C GLU A 173 28.88 32.80 0.83
N GLU A 174 28.91 31.57 0.29
CA GLU A 174 27.98 31.11 -0.76
C GLU A 174 26.55 31.05 -0.26
N PHE A 175 26.36 30.57 0.97
CA PHE A 175 25.04 30.56 1.60
C PHE A 175 24.47 31.97 1.79
N ASP A 176 25.26 32.90 2.31
CA ASP A 176 24.84 34.29 2.58
C ASP A 176 24.56 35.04 1.26
N ALA A 177 25.35 34.83 0.21
CA ALA A 177 25.11 35.35 -1.11
C ALA A 177 23.78 34.89 -1.69
N LYS A 178 23.49 33.56 -1.60
CA LYS A 178 22.27 32.97 -2.11
C LYS A 178 21.05 33.38 -1.29
N LYS A 179 21.19 33.47 0.01
CA LYS A 179 20.14 33.96 0.92
C LYS A 179 19.73 35.40 0.59
N LYS A 180 20.70 36.25 0.29
CA LYS A 180 20.47 37.67 -0.11
C LYS A 180 19.76 37.74 -1.46
N GLU A 181 20.13 36.88 -2.43
CA GLU A 181 19.46 36.78 -3.73
C GLU A 181 18.00 36.39 -3.62
N LEU A 182 17.68 35.42 -2.71
CA LEU A 182 16.34 34.88 -2.52
C LEU A 182 15.41 35.77 -1.69
N LEU A 183 15.96 36.67 -0.87
CA LEU A 183 15.19 37.57 -0.03
C LEU A 183 15.07 39.02 -0.58
N GLY A 184 15.77 39.33 -1.66
CA GLY A 184 15.72 40.62 -2.36
C GLY A 184 16.61 41.64 -1.73
#